data_9a4e42d01e5220d6019c2a037712a004
#
_entry.id   9a4e42d01e5220d6019c2a037712a004
#
_cell.length_a   1.000
_cell.length_b   1.000
_cell.length_c   1.000
_cell.angle_alpha   90.00
_cell.angle_beta   90.00
_cell.angle_gamma   90.00
#
_symmetry.space_group_name_H-M   'P 1'
#
loop_
_entity.id
_entity.type
_entity.pdbx_description
1 polymer ?
#
loop_
_entity_poly.entity_id
_entity_poly.type
_entity_poly.pdbx_seq_one_letter_code
_entity_poly.pdbx_strand_id
1 'polypeptide(L)'
;MSRQGDGPGAGSAADDVDPDLRDDAPVPRVVSAGHINWDVTIHVDRLPEPDGETRIDRLEQSGGGSAANVAVGLVDLGGRSVVYGSVGGDESGALALRELSTAGVDPGQVLVDADASTSVTYVIVDGDGELLMLANDGANESFSAAGLDRDTLAAADHLHLTGQRPDTAAALATAAGDAGATRSFAPGRRAGDREFDAALAASDVLFVTAREADALAETTDVDPWEPDDRVVAITLGDEGATVRTPRGSVSHPGFDADPVDTAGAGDAFAAGFLAAALREPEITGDGFSHDPRDHQVPILVANACGAVATESVTARVDLSWERVRETMGESPAADLLVEVRA
;
A
#
# COMPACT_ATOMS: atom_id res chain seq x y z
N MET A 1 -20.33 39.62 45.10
CA MET A 1 -20.16 39.93 43.69
C MET A 1 -19.01 39.09 43.18
N SER A 2 -19.30 37.85 42.76
CA SER A 2 -18.34 36.87 42.24
C SER A 2 -18.44 36.91 40.70
N ARG A 3 -17.33 37.22 40.03
CA ARG A 3 -17.22 37.09 38.61
C ARG A 3 -16.68 35.67 38.30
N GLN A 4 -17.52 34.83 37.76
CA GLN A 4 -17.12 33.62 37.06
C GLN A 4 -16.43 34.02 35.74
N GLY A 5 -15.21 33.57 35.55
CA GLY A 5 -14.50 33.62 34.26
C GLY A 5 -14.88 32.42 33.41
N ASP A 6 -15.52 32.68 32.29
CA ASP A 6 -15.67 31.69 31.22
C ASP A 6 -14.29 31.44 30.60
N GLY A 7 -13.82 30.20 30.72
CA GLY A 7 -12.68 29.71 29.98
C GLY A 7 -13.09 29.47 28.49
N PRO A 8 -12.16 29.62 27.57
CA PRO A 8 -12.46 29.30 26.16
C PRO A 8 -12.75 27.81 26.02
N GLY A 9 -13.93 27.48 25.52
CA GLY A 9 -14.34 26.13 25.17
C GLY A 9 -13.38 25.56 24.12
N ALA A 10 -12.87 24.39 24.40
CA ALA A 10 -12.21 23.56 23.40
C ALA A 10 -13.28 23.19 22.34
N GLY A 11 -13.28 23.90 21.24
CA GLY A 11 -14.05 23.53 20.05
C GLY A 11 -13.46 22.23 19.53
N SER A 12 -14.31 21.22 19.42
CA SER A 12 -14.00 19.95 18.75
C SER A 12 -13.63 20.24 17.30
N ALA A 13 -12.37 20.02 16.93
CA ALA A 13 -11.89 20.15 15.54
C ALA A 13 -12.38 19.00 14.63
N ALA A 14 -13.24 18.13 15.16
CA ALA A 14 -13.74 16.95 14.43
C ALA A 14 -14.90 17.23 13.47
N ASP A 15 -15.52 18.42 13.54
CA ASP A 15 -16.74 18.70 12.78
C ASP A 15 -16.49 19.17 11.33
N ASP A 16 -15.24 19.38 10.90
CA ASP A 16 -14.90 19.93 9.57
C ASP A 16 -14.07 18.99 8.68
N VAL A 17 -13.90 17.71 9.02
CA VAL A 17 -13.26 16.75 8.14
C VAL A 17 -14.29 16.24 7.15
N ASP A 18 -14.47 16.98 6.04
CA ASP A 18 -15.27 16.55 4.91
C ASP A 18 -14.40 15.66 3.99
N PRO A 19 -14.70 14.36 3.87
CA PRO A 19 -14.03 13.49 2.92
C PRO A 19 -14.48 13.75 1.48
N ASP A 20 -15.10 14.89 1.19
CA ASP A 20 -15.52 15.29 -0.15
C ASP A 20 -14.27 15.56 -1.01
N LEU A 21 -13.70 14.47 -1.51
CA LEU A 21 -12.61 14.51 -2.48
C LEU A 21 -13.13 15.20 -3.74
N ARG A 22 -12.71 16.44 -3.92
CA ARG A 22 -13.20 17.33 -4.98
C ARG A 22 -13.02 16.67 -6.34
N ASP A 23 -14.09 16.61 -7.13
CA ASP A 23 -14.07 16.07 -8.49
C ASP A 23 -13.09 16.82 -9.43
N ASP A 24 -12.66 18.04 -9.05
CA ASP A 24 -11.72 18.90 -9.77
C ASP A 24 -10.25 18.81 -9.25
N ALA A 25 -9.98 17.93 -8.27
CA ALA A 25 -8.63 17.73 -7.76
C ALA A 25 -7.68 17.15 -8.84
N PRO A 26 -6.38 17.44 -8.77
CA PRO A 26 -5.41 16.86 -9.69
C PRO A 26 -5.48 15.34 -9.70
N VAL A 27 -5.41 14.73 -10.89
CA VAL A 27 -5.32 13.29 -11.03
C VAL A 27 -3.85 12.89 -10.87
N PRO A 28 -3.45 12.30 -9.73
CA PRO A 28 -2.05 11.97 -9.49
C PRO A 28 -1.56 10.90 -10.44
N ARG A 29 -0.31 11.02 -10.89
CA ARG A 29 0.41 10.02 -11.67
C ARG A 29 1.44 9.35 -10.78
N VAL A 30 1.27 8.05 -10.54
CA VAL A 30 2.11 7.26 -9.65
C VAL A 30 2.83 6.17 -10.44
N VAL A 31 4.12 6.01 -10.19
CA VAL A 31 4.88 4.82 -10.59
C VAL A 31 4.93 3.89 -9.38
N SER A 32 4.38 2.69 -9.51
CA SER A 32 4.46 1.65 -8.48
C SER A 32 5.54 0.63 -8.89
N ALA A 33 6.62 0.53 -8.12
CA ALA A 33 7.77 -0.29 -8.47
C ALA A 33 7.99 -1.44 -7.49
N GLY A 34 8.08 -2.69 -8.01
CA GLY A 34 8.29 -3.90 -7.21
C GLY A 34 7.69 -5.15 -7.81
N HIS A 35 7.14 -6.00 -6.96
CA HIS A 35 6.70 -7.34 -7.33
C HIS A 35 5.39 -7.36 -8.14
N ILE A 36 5.38 -8.23 -9.16
CA ILE A 36 4.22 -8.57 -9.99
C ILE A 36 4.11 -10.09 -10.00
N ASN A 37 3.06 -10.63 -9.39
CA ASN A 37 2.85 -12.07 -9.22
C ASN A 37 1.64 -12.55 -10.02
N TRP A 38 1.54 -13.87 -10.16
CA TRP A 38 0.34 -14.58 -10.55
C TRP A 38 -0.08 -15.49 -9.40
N ASP A 39 -1.26 -15.28 -8.84
CA ASP A 39 -1.74 -16.02 -7.68
C ASP A 39 -2.75 -17.08 -8.13
N VAL A 40 -2.61 -18.30 -7.59
CA VAL A 40 -3.46 -19.46 -7.88
C VAL A 40 -4.05 -19.96 -6.57
N THR A 41 -5.33 -19.72 -6.35
CA THR A 41 -6.05 -20.22 -5.18
C THR A 41 -6.76 -21.54 -5.50
N ILE A 42 -6.46 -22.56 -4.73
CA ILE A 42 -6.93 -23.93 -4.91
C ILE A 42 -7.76 -24.32 -3.69
N HIS A 43 -9.05 -24.57 -3.89
CA HIS A 43 -9.92 -25.06 -2.84
C HIS A 43 -10.03 -26.59 -2.90
N VAL A 44 -9.84 -27.24 -1.76
CA VAL A 44 -9.91 -28.69 -1.58
C VAL A 44 -10.78 -29.02 -0.36
N ASP A 45 -11.38 -30.21 -0.30
CA ASP A 45 -12.11 -30.68 0.89
C ASP A 45 -11.16 -30.82 2.09
N ARG A 46 -9.96 -31.36 1.85
CA ARG A 46 -8.90 -31.51 2.84
C ARG A 46 -7.53 -31.58 2.19
N LEU A 47 -6.49 -31.16 2.91
CA LEU A 47 -5.11 -31.38 2.48
C LEU A 47 -4.80 -32.88 2.46
N PRO A 48 -4.15 -33.41 1.39
CA PRO A 48 -3.79 -34.82 1.34
C PRO A 48 -2.64 -35.15 2.30
N GLU A 49 -2.68 -36.34 2.87
CA GLU A 49 -1.53 -36.89 3.57
C GLU A 49 -0.38 -37.16 2.57
N PRO A 50 0.89 -37.27 3.04
CA PRO A 50 2.00 -37.65 2.18
C PRO A 50 1.67 -38.93 1.38
N ASP A 51 1.99 -38.93 0.09
CA ASP A 51 1.65 -39.98 -0.90
C ASP A 51 0.13 -40.14 -1.19
N GLY A 52 -0.72 -39.24 -0.65
CA GLY A 52 -2.14 -39.17 -0.94
C GLY A 52 -2.49 -38.27 -2.12
N GLU A 53 -3.76 -38.27 -2.50
CA GLU A 53 -4.32 -37.36 -3.48
C GLU A 53 -5.60 -36.72 -2.95
N THR A 54 -5.90 -35.50 -3.41
CA THR A 54 -7.18 -34.84 -3.17
C THR A 54 -7.70 -34.25 -4.49
N ARG A 55 -9.01 -34.05 -4.54
CA ARG A 55 -9.64 -33.41 -5.69
C ARG A 55 -9.67 -31.90 -5.48
N ILE A 56 -9.37 -31.14 -6.53
CA ILE A 56 -9.62 -29.71 -6.56
C ILE A 56 -11.11 -29.50 -6.77
N ASP A 57 -11.75 -28.79 -5.84
CA ASP A 57 -13.17 -28.43 -5.92
C ASP A 57 -13.36 -27.12 -6.68
N ARG A 58 -12.47 -26.14 -6.46
CA ARG A 58 -12.46 -24.83 -7.13
C ARG A 58 -11.02 -24.39 -7.34
N LEU A 59 -10.77 -23.76 -8.49
CA LEU A 59 -9.48 -23.12 -8.81
C LEU A 59 -9.77 -21.71 -9.30
N GLU A 60 -9.10 -20.74 -8.68
CA GLU A 60 -9.15 -19.34 -9.03
C GLU A 60 -7.76 -18.84 -9.37
N GLN A 61 -7.67 -17.89 -10.27
CA GLN A 61 -6.41 -17.29 -10.67
C GLN A 61 -6.60 -15.77 -10.79
N SER A 62 -5.64 -15.03 -10.30
CA SER A 62 -5.63 -13.57 -10.37
C SER A 62 -4.21 -13.02 -10.40
N GLY A 63 -4.07 -11.81 -10.87
CA GLY A 63 -2.83 -11.07 -10.65
C GLY A 63 -2.64 -10.73 -9.19
N GLY A 64 -1.38 -10.67 -8.75
CA GLY A 64 -0.93 -10.29 -7.40
C GLY A 64 0.37 -9.52 -7.46
N GLY A 65 1.02 -9.44 -6.29
CA GLY A 65 2.26 -8.69 -6.08
C GLY A 65 2.00 -7.25 -5.63
N SER A 66 2.67 -6.83 -4.55
CA SER A 66 2.35 -5.57 -3.85
C SER A 66 2.41 -4.34 -4.76
N ALA A 67 3.40 -4.21 -5.65
CA ALA A 67 3.45 -3.07 -6.57
C ALA A 67 2.26 -3.06 -7.55
N ALA A 68 1.88 -4.23 -8.04
CA ALA A 68 0.76 -4.39 -8.94
C ALA A 68 -0.59 -4.13 -8.24
N ASN A 69 -0.74 -4.58 -6.98
CA ASN A 69 -1.94 -4.35 -6.19
C ASN A 69 -2.14 -2.86 -5.88
N VAL A 70 -1.08 -2.15 -5.44
CA VAL A 70 -1.13 -0.70 -5.23
C VAL A 70 -1.44 0.03 -6.53
N ALA A 71 -0.84 -0.38 -7.67
CA ALA A 71 -1.10 0.22 -8.97
C ALA A 71 -2.57 0.13 -9.39
N VAL A 72 -3.20 -1.03 -9.20
CA VAL A 72 -4.63 -1.25 -9.48
C VAL A 72 -5.50 -0.42 -8.55
N GLY A 73 -5.25 -0.47 -7.23
CA GLY A 73 -6.01 0.30 -6.26
C GLY A 73 -5.97 1.82 -6.51
N LEU A 74 -4.82 2.34 -6.95
CA LEU A 74 -4.70 3.76 -7.34
C LEU A 74 -5.55 4.11 -8.56
N VAL A 75 -5.66 3.20 -9.56
CA VAL A 75 -6.53 3.41 -10.73
C VAL A 75 -7.99 3.35 -10.33
N ASP A 76 -8.40 2.41 -9.50
CA ASP A 76 -9.77 2.29 -8.98
C ASP A 76 -10.20 3.56 -8.24
N LEU A 77 -9.25 4.20 -7.55
CA LEU A 77 -9.42 5.49 -6.86
C LEU A 77 -9.20 6.71 -7.79
N GLY A 78 -9.22 6.51 -9.12
CA GLY A 78 -9.19 7.57 -10.11
C GLY A 78 -7.81 8.20 -10.35
N GLY A 79 -6.72 7.59 -9.89
CA GLY A 79 -5.35 7.96 -10.21
C GLY A 79 -4.91 7.43 -11.58
N ARG A 80 -3.72 7.84 -12.02
CA ARG A 80 -3.01 7.26 -13.16
C ARG A 80 -1.81 6.48 -12.64
N SER A 81 -1.72 5.19 -12.97
CA SER A 81 -0.66 4.35 -12.46
C SER A 81 0.12 3.67 -13.56
N VAL A 82 1.44 3.71 -13.44
CA VAL A 82 2.40 2.92 -14.20
C VAL A 82 2.99 1.88 -13.25
N VAL A 83 3.02 0.63 -13.64
CA VAL A 83 3.71 -0.39 -12.85
C VAL A 83 5.11 -0.64 -13.43
N TYR A 84 6.11 -0.73 -12.55
CA TYR A 84 7.48 -1.06 -12.88
C TYR A 84 7.95 -2.28 -12.07
N GLY A 85 8.35 -3.32 -12.76
CA GLY A 85 8.74 -4.59 -12.17
C GLY A 85 9.17 -5.57 -13.25
N SER A 86 9.12 -6.87 -12.95
CA SER A 86 9.43 -7.89 -13.95
C SER A 86 8.53 -9.12 -13.83
N VAL A 87 8.27 -9.72 -14.98
CA VAL A 87 7.56 -11.01 -15.13
C VAL A 87 8.37 -11.93 -16.01
N GLY A 88 8.09 -13.22 -15.96
CA GLY A 88 8.69 -14.20 -16.89
C GLY A 88 8.10 -14.14 -18.30
N GLY A 89 8.81 -14.73 -19.28
CA GLY A 89 8.35 -14.90 -20.64
C GLY A 89 7.35 -16.06 -20.81
N ASP A 90 6.50 -16.32 -19.82
CA ASP A 90 5.57 -17.43 -19.74
C ASP A 90 4.09 -17.00 -19.78
N GLU A 91 3.18 -17.99 -19.71
CA GLU A 91 1.74 -17.74 -19.75
C GLU A 91 1.27 -16.91 -18.56
N SER A 92 1.80 -17.16 -17.34
CA SER A 92 1.46 -16.40 -16.13
C SER A 92 1.84 -14.92 -16.26
N GLY A 93 3.02 -14.61 -16.83
CA GLY A 93 3.44 -13.25 -17.11
C GLY A 93 2.54 -12.54 -18.12
N ALA A 94 2.16 -13.24 -19.20
CA ALA A 94 1.25 -12.69 -20.19
C ALA A 94 -0.15 -12.42 -19.60
N LEU A 95 -0.64 -13.28 -18.70
CA LEU A 95 -1.90 -13.10 -18.00
C LEU A 95 -1.86 -11.92 -17.03
N ALA A 96 -0.79 -11.81 -16.24
CA ALA A 96 -0.60 -10.70 -15.30
C ALA A 96 -0.56 -9.32 -16.01
N LEU A 97 0.18 -9.21 -17.12
CA LEU A 97 0.25 -7.98 -17.93
C LEU A 97 -1.10 -7.63 -18.56
N ARG A 98 -1.84 -8.63 -19.04
CA ARG A 98 -3.18 -8.40 -19.60
C ARG A 98 -4.17 -7.92 -18.54
N GLU A 99 -4.14 -8.50 -17.36
CA GLU A 99 -5.01 -8.11 -16.25
C GLU A 99 -4.73 -6.67 -15.81
N LEU A 100 -3.45 -6.29 -15.65
CA LEU A 100 -3.03 -4.92 -15.35
C LEU A 100 -3.55 -3.92 -16.39
N SER A 101 -3.37 -4.23 -17.68
CA SER A 101 -3.89 -3.39 -18.77
C SER A 101 -5.41 -3.27 -18.74
N THR A 102 -6.12 -4.36 -18.40
CA THR A 102 -7.59 -4.37 -18.31
C THR A 102 -8.08 -3.54 -17.12
N ALA A 103 -7.34 -3.54 -16.01
CA ALA A 103 -7.59 -2.69 -14.85
C ALA A 103 -7.19 -1.21 -15.08
N GLY A 104 -6.67 -0.84 -16.25
CA GLY A 104 -6.29 0.54 -16.57
C GLY A 104 -4.90 0.96 -16.09
N VAL A 105 -4.10 0.03 -15.55
CA VAL A 105 -2.69 0.26 -15.20
C VAL A 105 -1.84 0.18 -16.47
N ASP A 106 -0.87 1.09 -16.63
CA ASP A 106 0.09 1.03 -17.73
C ASP A 106 1.25 0.06 -17.39
N PRO A 107 1.34 -1.12 -18.07
CA PRO A 107 2.41 -2.09 -17.87
C PRO A 107 3.59 -1.88 -18.83
N GLY A 108 3.64 -0.78 -19.57
CA GLY A 108 4.64 -0.54 -20.62
C GLY A 108 6.09 -0.47 -20.13
N GLN A 109 6.30 -0.35 -18.82
CA GLN A 109 7.61 -0.34 -18.18
C GLN A 109 8.00 -1.70 -17.56
N VAL A 110 7.14 -2.74 -17.65
CA VAL A 110 7.45 -4.06 -17.08
C VAL A 110 8.47 -4.79 -17.94
N LEU A 111 9.54 -5.25 -17.30
CA LEU A 111 10.52 -6.13 -17.95
C LEU A 111 9.93 -7.54 -18.09
N VAL A 112 9.96 -8.07 -19.32
CA VAL A 112 9.70 -9.49 -19.56
C VAL A 112 11.03 -10.23 -19.66
N ASP A 113 11.34 -11.04 -18.64
CA ASP A 113 12.55 -11.85 -18.58
C ASP A 113 12.26 -13.22 -19.24
N ALA A 114 12.77 -13.40 -20.47
CA ALA A 114 12.52 -14.62 -21.26
C ALA A 114 13.19 -15.88 -20.67
N ASP A 115 14.18 -15.71 -19.81
CA ASP A 115 14.96 -16.80 -19.20
C ASP A 115 14.46 -17.19 -17.81
N ALA A 116 13.48 -16.44 -17.26
CA ALA A 116 12.87 -16.71 -15.96
C ALA A 116 11.38 -17.06 -16.07
N SER A 117 10.84 -17.75 -15.07
CA SER A 117 9.41 -17.91 -14.89
C SER A 117 8.83 -16.72 -14.11
N THR A 118 7.56 -16.41 -14.35
CA THR A 118 6.83 -15.46 -13.49
C THR A 118 6.75 -15.97 -12.04
N SER A 119 6.79 -15.07 -11.08
CA SER A 119 6.49 -15.42 -9.69
C SER A 119 5.04 -15.88 -9.57
N VAL A 120 4.86 -17.07 -9.00
CA VAL A 120 3.53 -17.64 -8.76
C VAL A 120 3.39 -17.98 -7.29
N THR A 121 2.27 -17.56 -6.70
CA THR A 121 1.86 -17.98 -5.36
C THR A 121 0.69 -18.97 -5.49
N TYR A 122 0.86 -20.16 -4.94
CA TYR A 122 -0.22 -21.13 -4.77
C TYR A 122 -0.74 -21.02 -3.35
N VAL A 123 -2.03 -20.72 -3.21
CA VAL A 123 -2.74 -20.71 -1.93
C VAL A 123 -3.69 -21.88 -1.95
N ILE A 124 -3.49 -22.87 -1.10
CA ILE A 124 -4.37 -24.01 -0.95
C ILE A 124 -5.22 -23.79 0.29
N VAL A 125 -6.54 -23.80 0.11
CA VAL A 125 -7.56 -23.60 1.16
C VAL A 125 -8.32 -24.90 1.32
N ASP A 126 -8.34 -25.45 2.54
CA ASP A 126 -9.12 -26.66 2.81
C ASP A 126 -10.54 -26.35 3.31
N GLY A 127 -11.34 -27.41 3.53
CA GLY A 127 -12.73 -27.30 3.97
C GLY A 127 -12.90 -26.72 5.38
N ASP A 128 -11.87 -26.72 6.20
CA ASP A 128 -11.84 -26.10 7.53
C ASP A 128 -11.33 -24.66 7.51
N GLY A 129 -10.92 -24.16 6.32
CA GLY A 129 -10.37 -22.82 6.12
C GLY A 129 -8.88 -22.69 6.47
N GLU A 130 -8.17 -23.82 6.65
CA GLU A 130 -6.73 -23.80 6.83
C GLU A 130 -6.00 -23.46 5.52
N LEU A 131 -4.92 -22.67 5.60
CA LEU A 131 -4.18 -22.18 4.45
C LEU A 131 -2.79 -22.80 4.36
N LEU A 132 -2.44 -23.28 3.16
CA LEU A 132 -1.08 -23.66 2.80
C LEU A 132 -0.61 -22.79 1.64
N MET A 133 0.49 -22.04 1.83
CA MET A 133 1.05 -21.18 0.79
C MET A 133 2.37 -21.74 0.27
N LEU A 134 2.49 -21.80 -1.07
CA LEU A 134 3.71 -22.16 -1.78
C LEU A 134 4.02 -21.05 -2.79
N ALA A 135 5.18 -20.44 -2.71
CA ALA A 135 5.57 -19.36 -3.61
C ALA A 135 6.96 -19.59 -4.18
N ASN A 136 7.18 -19.08 -5.39
CA ASN A 136 8.52 -18.91 -5.95
C ASN A 136 8.78 -17.42 -6.18
N ASP A 137 10.05 -17.02 -6.18
CA ASP A 137 10.43 -15.63 -6.44
C ASP A 137 10.41 -15.29 -7.95
N GLY A 138 10.58 -16.28 -8.82
CA GLY A 138 10.53 -16.12 -10.27
C GLY A 138 11.36 -14.94 -10.79
N ALA A 139 10.78 -14.18 -11.71
CA ALA A 139 11.37 -12.99 -12.30
C ALA A 139 11.26 -11.73 -11.43
N ASN A 140 10.67 -11.78 -10.23
CA ASN A 140 10.31 -10.59 -9.43
C ASN A 140 11.43 -9.58 -9.19
N GLU A 141 12.68 -9.99 -9.23
CA GLU A 141 13.82 -9.11 -8.99
C GLU A 141 14.79 -9.05 -10.19
N SER A 142 14.32 -9.41 -11.40
CA SER A 142 15.12 -9.32 -12.65
C SER A 142 15.31 -7.88 -13.14
N PHE A 143 14.47 -6.94 -12.72
CA PHE A 143 14.57 -5.53 -13.10
C PHE A 143 15.60 -4.75 -12.27
N SER A 144 16.02 -3.59 -12.77
CA SER A 144 16.94 -2.69 -12.09
C SER A 144 16.54 -1.23 -12.31
N ALA A 145 17.01 -0.31 -11.47
CA ALA A 145 16.67 1.10 -11.59
C ALA A 145 16.99 1.72 -12.96
N ALA A 146 18.00 1.21 -13.66
CA ALA A 146 18.40 1.71 -14.98
C ALA A 146 17.40 1.35 -16.11
N GLY A 147 16.49 0.41 -15.87
CA GLY A 147 15.49 -0.02 -16.86
C GLY A 147 14.24 0.86 -16.89
N LEU A 148 13.99 1.66 -15.84
CA LEU A 148 12.86 2.60 -15.84
C LEU A 148 13.17 3.80 -16.72
N ASP A 149 12.26 4.10 -17.64
CA ASP A 149 12.39 5.26 -18.52
C ASP A 149 12.38 6.57 -17.72
N ARG A 150 13.36 7.44 -18.01
CA ARG A 150 13.50 8.72 -17.33
C ARG A 150 12.34 9.66 -17.57
N ASP A 151 11.74 9.66 -18.75
CA ASP A 151 10.60 10.51 -19.08
C ASP A 151 9.35 10.04 -18.31
N THR A 152 9.20 8.73 -18.10
CA THR A 152 8.14 8.17 -17.26
C THR A 152 8.29 8.65 -15.81
N LEU A 153 9.50 8.60 -15.27
CA LEU A 153 9.77 9.04 -13.90
C LEU A 153 9.64 10.56 -13.73
N ALA A 154 10.12 11.34 -14.73
CA ALA A 154 10.00 12.80 -14.72
C ALA A 154 8.55 13.31 -14.86
N ALA A 155 7.65 12.46 -15.37
CA ALA A 155 6.22 12.77 -15.49
C ALA A 155 5.41 12.29 -14.28
N ALA A 156 6.03 11.60 -13.32
CA ALA A 156 5.36 11.09 -12.12
C ALA A 156 5.33 12.14 -11.01
N ASP A 157 4.21 12.22 -10.30
CA ASP A 157 4.08 13.02 -9.08
C ASP A 157 4.65 12.26 -7.88
N HIS A 158 4.61 10.92 -7.95
CA HIS A 158 5.02 10.04 -6.86
C HIS A 158 5.59 8.72 -7.36
N LEU A 159 6.58 8.19 -6.63
CA LEU A 159 7.10 6.83 -6.76
C LEU A 159 6.76 6.04 -5.50
N HIS A 160 5.98 4.98 -5.66
CA HIS A 160 5.74 3.98 -4.60
C HIS A 160 6.65 2.76 -4.81
N LEU A 161 7.44 2.44 -3.81
CA LEU A 161 8.33 1.28 -3.80
C LEU A 161 7.77 0.20 -2.87
N THR A 162 7.79 -1.05 -3.32
CA THR A 162 7.51 -2.20 -2.47
C THR A 162 8.77 -3.02 -2.21
N GLY A 163 8.70 -4.03 -1.33
CA GLY A 163 9.82 -4.88 -1.00
C GLY A 163 10.44 -5.54 -2.24
N GLN A 164 11.66 -5.16 -2.55
CA GLN A 164 12.46 -5.60 -3.69
C GLN A 164 13.93 -5.59 -3.31
N ARG A 165 14.86 -5.74 -4.26
CA ARG A 165 16.29 -5.64 -3.98
C ARG A 165 16.63 -4.27 -3.37
N PRO A 166 17.38 -4.20 -2.25
CA PRO A 166 17.69 -2.95 -1.58
C PRO A 166 18.42 -1.94 -2.46
N ASP A 167 19.38 -2.41 -3.30
CA ASP A 167 20.13 -1.58 -4.25
C ASP A 167 19.21 -0.95 -5.32
N THR A 168 18.25 -1.73 -5.83
CA THR A 168 17.27 -1.27 -6.81
C THR A 168 16.32 -0.26 -6.19
N ALA A 169 15.79 -0.54 -4.99
CA ALA A 169 14.90 0.37 -4.26
C ALA A 169 15.58 1.72 -3.98
N ALA A 170 16.80 1.70 -3.46
CA ALA A 170 17.57 2.91 -3.17
C ALA A 170 17.86 3.76 -4.42
N ALA A 171 18.25 3.09 -5.51
CA ALA A 171 18.55 3.77 -6.78
C ALA A 171 17.29 4.38 -7.42
N LEU A 172 16.13 3.69 -7.37
CA LEU A 172 14.85 4.21 -7.83
C LEU A 172 14.38 5.40 -6.98
N ALA A 173 14.48 5.30 -5.65
CA ALA A 173 14.13 6.39 -4.74
C ALA A 173 14.97 7.65 -5.01
N THR A 174 16.29 7.47 -5.19
CA THR A 174 17.20 8.58 -5.54
C THR A 174 16.82 9.21 -6.87
N ALA A 175 16.59 8.39 -7.92
CA ALA A 175 16.23 8.88 -9.23
C ALA A 175 14.88 9.63 -9.24
N ALA A 176 13.89 9.18 -8.46
CA ALA A 176 12.62 9.88 -8.31
C ALA A 176 12.77 11.23 -7.61
N GLY A 177 13.60 11.31 -6.56
CA GLY A 177 13.92 12.57 -5.90
C GLY A 177 14.62 13.56 -6.82
N ASP A 178 15.58 13.09 -7.62
CA ASP A 178 16.26 13.91 -8.63
C ASP A 178 15.29 14.43 -9.72
N ALA A 179 14.21 13.69 -9.99
CA ALA A 179 13.14 14.07 -10.91
C ALA A 179 12.08 14.98 -10.27
N GLY A 180 12.11 15.21 -8.95
CA GLY A 180 11.15 16.02 -8.21
C GLY A 180 9.89 15.29 -7.76
N ALA A 181 9.83 13.96 -7.92
CA ALA A 181 8.71 13.15 -7.41
C ALA A 181 8.87 12.87 -5.91
N THR A 182 7.77 12.85 -5.18
CA THR A 182 7.74 12.33 -3.81
C THR A 182 7.86 10.80 -3.80
N ARG A 183 8.25 10.21 -2.68
CA ARG A 183 8.58 8.79 -2.60
C ARG A 183 7.98 8.14 -1.38
N SER A 184 7.41 6.94 -1.57
CA SER A 184 7.03 6.09 -0.46
C SER A 184 7.64 4.69 -0.59
N PHE A 185 7.82 4.03 0.53
CA PHE A 185 8.38 2.69 0.59
C PHE A 185 7.60 1.80 1.55
N ALA A 186 7.22 0.61 1.06
CA ALA A 186 6.65 -0.49 1.83
C ALA A 186 7.63 -1.67 1.78
N PRO A 187 8.53 -1.85 2.75
CA PRO A 187 9.55 -2.90 2.73
C PRO A 187 8.97 -4.32 2.79
N GLY A 188 7.76 -4.46 3.36
CA GLY A 188 7.03 -5.70 3.47
C GLY A 188 7.70 -6.68 4.43
N ARG A 189 7.33 -7.96 4.31
CA ARG A 189 7.73 -9.04 5.25
C ARG A 189 9.24 -9.20 5.44
N ARG A 190 10.07 -8.66 4.55
CA ARG A 190 11.54 -8.73 4.63
C ARG A 190 12.17 -7.48 5.26
N ALA A 191 11.38 -6.65 5.93
CA ALA A 191 11.82 -5.39 6.54
C ALA A 191 13.03 -5.58 7.49
N GLY A 192 13.04 -6.66 8.28
CA GLY A 192 14.15 -6.99 9.19
C GLY A 192 15.24 -7.90 8.61
N ASP A 193 15.07 -8.40 7.37
CA ASP A 193 15.96 -9.41 6.77
C ASP A 193 16.90 -8.83 5.70
N ARG A 194 16.67 -7.58 5.27
CA ARG A 194 17.41 -6.91 4.19
C ARG A 194 17.90 -5.53 4.62
N GLU A 195 19.06 -5.12 4.10
CA GLU A 195 19.66 -3.81 4.34
C GLU A 195 18.98 -2.71 3.51
N PHE A 196 17.84 -2.20 4.01
CA PHE A 196 17.07 -1.15 3.33
C PHE A 196 17.44 0.28 3.71
N ASP A 197 18.49 0.51 4.52
CA ASP A 197 18.87 1.83 5.07
C ASP A 197 18.85 2.95 4.03
N ALA A 198 19.45 2.72 2.85
CA ALA A 198 19.51 3.71 1.80
C ALA A 198 18.13 4.00 1.15
N ALA A 199 17.28 2.99 0.99
CA ALA A 199 15.93 3.16 0.46
C ALA A 199 15.03 3.86 1.49
N LEU A 200 15.15 3.48 2.77
CA LEU A 200 14.46 4.11 3.88
C LEU A 200 14.86 5.60 3.97
N ALA A 201 16.16 5.91 3.94
CA ALA A 201 16.65 7.28 4.02
C ALA A 201 16.18 8.17 2.86
N ALA A 202 15.95 7.59 1.69
CA ALA A 202 15.50 8.30 0.50
C ALA A 202 13.98 8.43 0.39
N SER A 203 13.19 7.90 1.33
CA SER A 203 11.73 7.87 1.27
C SER A 203 11.10 8.94 2.14
N ASP A 204 10.06 9.60 1.62
CA ASP A 204 9.29 10.64 2.32
C ASP A 204 8.19 10.02 3.20
N VAL A 205 7.66 8.85 2.79
CA VAL A 205 6.64 8.10 3.52
C VAL A 205 7.04 6.63 3.63
N LEU A 206 6.84 6.03 4.80
CA LEU A 206 6.96 4.59 5.01
C LEU A 206 5.57 4.00 5.28
N PHE A 207 5.27 2.84 4.67
CA PHE A 207 4.11 2.01 4.98
C PHE A 207 4.60 0.72 5.60
N VAL A 208 4.23 0.46 6.83
CA VAL A 208 4.65 -0.72 7.59
C VAL A 208 3.52 -1.26 8.45
N THR A 209 3.54 -2.55 8.72
CA THR A 209 2.78 -3.13 9.82
C THR A 209 3.51 -2.87 11.15
N ALA A 210 2.81 -2.99 12.29
CA ALA A 210 3.46 -2.89 13.62
C ALA A 210 4.67 -3.83 13.74
N ARG A 211 4.54 -5.07 13.24
CA ARG A 211 5.62 -6.06 13.25
C ARG A 211 6.83 -5.63 12.39
N GLU A 212 6.58 -5.04 11.24
CA GLU A 212 7.65 -4.54 10.37
C GLU A 212 8.31 -3.29 10.96
N ALA A 213 7.52 -2.43 11.63
CA ALA A 213 8.05 -1.28 12.36
C ALA A 213 9.01 -1.70 13.47
N ASP A 214 8.62 -2.71 14.27
CA ASP A 214 9.48 -3.26 15.32
C ASP A 214 10.76 -3.87 14.73
N ALA A 215 10.65 -4.61 13.63
CA ALA A 215 11.81 -5.21 12.97
C ALA A 215 12.78 -4.16 12.41
N LEU A 216 12.27 -3.06 11.84
CA LEU A 216 13.11 -1.94 11.36
C LEU A 216 13.81 -1.23 12.50
N ALA A 217 13.10 -0.95 13.61
CA ALA A 217 13.68 -0.32 14.79
C ALA A 217 14.81 -1.15 15.42
N GLU A 218 14.75 -2.49 15.29
CA GLU A 218 15.80 -3.38 15.80
C GLU A 218 17.01 -3.52 14.84
N THR A 219 16.81 -3.33 13.53
CA THR A 219 17.82 -3.68 12.51
C THR A 219 18.38 -2.50 11.74
N THR A 220 17.81 -1.31 11.88
CA THR A 220 18.23 -0.09 11.15
C THR A 220 18.33 1.11 12.11
N ASP A 221 18.88 2.22 11.64
CA ASP A 221 18.90 3.51 12.37
C ASP A 221 17.56 4.26 12.28
N VAL A 222 16.54 3.70 11.62
CA VAL A 222 15.21 4.31 11.49
C VAL A 222 14.29 3.75 12.56
N ASP A 223 13.73 4.62 13.41
CA ASP A 223 12.66 4.27 14.33
C ASP A 223 11.29 4.68 13.73
N PRO A 224 10.50 3.74 13.20
CA PRO A 224 9.19 4.06 12.63
C PRO A 224 8.18 4.59 13.67
N TRP A 225 8.36 4.27 14.95
CA TRP A 225 7.49 4.73 16.03
C TRP A 225 7.78 6.17 16.45
N GLU A 226 8.99 6.67 16.22
CA GLU A 226 9.44 8.02 16.56
C GLU A 226 10.22 8.64 15.37
N PRO A 227 9.55 8.91 14.22
CA PRO A 227 10.24 9.40 13.02
C PRO A 227 10.75 10.84 13.20
N ASP A 228 11.99 11.09 12.76
CA ASP A 228 12.64 12.41 12.88
C ASP A 228 12.41 13.31 11.67
N ASP A 229 12.24 12.74 10.46
CA ASP A 229 12.30 13.48 9.19
C ASP A 229 11.29 13.04 8.12
N ARG A 230 10.34 12.14 8.46
CA ARG A 230 9.40 11.55 7.49
C ARG A 230 8.04 11.23 8.08
N VAL A 231 7.13 10.84 7.22
CA VAL A 231 5.83 10.31 7.60
C VAL A 231 5.90 8.78 7.66
N VAL A 232 5.34 8.18 8.70
CA VAL A 232 5.24 6.71 8.81
C VAL A 232 3.79 6.33 9.07
N ALA A 233 3.19 5.59 8.15
CA ALA A 233 1.87 4.99 8.30
C ALA A 233 2.03 3.54 8.79
N ILE A 234 1.56 3.26 10.01
CA ILE A 234 1.69 1.98 10.67
C ILE A 234 0.31 1.34 10.78
N THR A 235 0.11 0.19 10.14
CA THR A 235 -1.12 -0.60 10.29
C THR A 235 -1.03 -1.51 11.51
N LEU A 236 -2.16 -1.60 12.25
CA LEU A 236 -2.27 -2.29 13.53
C LEU A 236 -3.24 -3.49 13.47
N GLY A 237 -3.54 -3.97 12.26
CA GLY A 237 -4.52 -5.04 12.05
C GLY A 237 -5.95 -4.57 12.33
N ASP A 238 -6.66 -5.26 13.19
CA ASP A 238 -8.02 -4.94 13.62
C ASP A 238 -8.11 -3.70 14.55
N GLU A 239 -6.97 -3.18 15.01
CA GLU A 239 -6.90 -1.92 15.75
C GLU A 239 -6.73 -0.70 14.82
N GLY A 240 -6.83 -0.87 13.50
CA GLY A 240 -6.76 0.20 12.51
C GLY A 240 -5.34 0.64 12.18
N ALA A 241 -5.05 1.95 12.27
CA ALA A 241 -3.75 2.49 11.89
C ALA A 241 -3.37 3.76 12.67
N THR A 242 -2.08 4.07 12.67
CA THR A 242 -1.53 5.36 13.10
C THR A 242 -0.59 5.93 12.05
N VAL A 243 -0.70 7.24 11.78
CA VAL A 243 0.28 7.97 10.98
C VAL A 243 1.12 8.81 11.93
N ARG A 244 2.41 8.58 11.91
CA ARG A 244 3.40 9.27 12.73
C ARG A 244 4.20 10.25 11.89
N THR A 245 4.46 11.39 12.48
CA THR A 245 5.25 12.46 11.88
C THR A 245 6.22 13.03 12.93
N PRO A 246 7.25 13.79 12.55
CA PRO A 246 8.11 14.50 13.52
C PRO A 246 7.35 15.41 14.47
N ARG A 247 6.15 15.87 14.11
CA ARG A 247 5.35 16.82 14.87
C ARG A 247 4.20 16.19 15.67
N GLY A 248 4.02 14.88 15.57
CA GLY A 248 2.95 14.19 16.29
C GLY A 248 2.39 13.00 15.55
N SER A 249 1.14 12.65 15.85
CA SER A 249 0.48 11.52 15.22
C SER A 249 -1.02 11.76 15.01
N VAL A 250 -1.59 11.03 14.07
CA VAL A 250 -3.04 10.84 13.93
C VAL A 250 -3.32 9.34 13.89
N SER A 251 -4.35 8.91 14.60
CA SER A 251 -4.75 7.49 14.68
C SER A 251 -6.24 7.35 14.48
N HIS A 252 -6.63 6.21 13.91
CA HIS A 252 -8.03 5.82 13.73
C HIS A 252 -8.16 4.31 13.91
N PRO A 253 -9.18 3.80 14.64
CA PRO A 253 -9.32 2.36 14.97
C PRO A 253 -9.68 1.47 13.77
N GLY A 254 -9.83 2.01 12.58
CA GLY A 254 -10.29 1.28 11.40
C GLY A 254 -11.81 1.33 11.26
N PHE A 255 -12.32 0.51 10.34
CA PHE A 255 -13.75 0.34 10.10
C PHE A 255 -14.12 -1.14 10.28
N ASP A 256 -15.33 -1.40 10.75
CA ASP A 256 -15.83 -2.76 10.88
C ASP A 256 -15.84 -3.46 9.52
N ALA A 257 -15.33 -4.67 9.47
CA ALA A 257 -15.32 -5.54 8.30
C ALA A 257 -15.53 -6.99 8.72
N ASP A 258 -16.07 -7.81 7.82
CA ASP A 258 -16.15 -9.26 7.98
C ASP A 258 -14.99 -9.91 7.19
N PRO A 259 -13.80 -10.07 7.80
CA PRO A 259 -12.60 -10.47 7.07
C PRO A 259 -12.70 -11.89 6.54
N VAL A 260 -12.46 -12.06 5.24
CA VAL A 260 -12.35 -13.34 4.54
C VAL A 260 -10.88 -13.67 4.30
N ASP A 261 -10.10 -12.69 3.85
CA ASP A 261 -8.65 -12.79 3.63
C ASP A 261 -8.01 -11.42 3.90
N THR A 262 -6.84 -11.40 4.55
CA THR A 262 -6.10 -10.17 4.83
C THR A 262 -5.00 -9.89 3.80
N ALA A 263 -4.83 -10.76 2.80
CA ALA A 263 -3.86 -10.55 1.72
C ALA A 263 -4.22 -9.30 0.91
N GLY A 264 -3.24 -8.43 0.68
CA GLY A 264 -3.43 -7.18 -0.05
C GLY A 264 -4.05 -6.02 0.75
N ALA A 265 -4.49 -6.22 2.00
CA ALA A 265 -5.04 -5.13 2.82
C ALA A 265 -4.04 -3.98 3.03
N GLY A 266 -2.76 -4.29 3.23
CA GLY A 266 -1.69 -3.29 3.32
C GLY A 266 -1.45 -2.54 2.01
N ASP A 267 -1.56 -3.22 0.87
CA ASP A 267 -1.45 -2.63 -0.46
C ASP A 267 -2.65 -1.69 -0.74
N ALA A 268 -3.86 -2.12 -0.37
CA ALA A 268 -5.07 -1.31 -0.46
C ALA A 268 -5.02 -0.08 0.46
N PHE A 269 -4.52 -0.24 1.69
CA PHE A 269 -4.25 0.86 2.62
C PHE A 269 -3.28 1.88 2.01
N ALA A 270 -2.15 1.44 1.45
CA ALA A 270 -1.18 2.32 0.81
C ALA A 270 -1.78 3.04 -0.40
N ALA A 271 -2.55 2.33 -1.25
CA ALA A 271 -3.24 2.93 -2.39
C ALA A 271 -4.24 4.01 -1.95
N GLY A 272 -5.06 3.74 -0.93
CA GLY A 272 -6.02 4.69 -0.36
C GLY A 272 -5.35 5.92 0.24
N PHE A 273 -4.29 5.73 1.03
CA PHE A 273 -3.51 6.84 1.60
C PHE A 273 -2.94 7.74 0.52
N LEU A 274 -2.27 7.16 -0.48
CA LEU A 274 -1.64 7.90 -1.58
C LEU A 274 -2.70 8.59 -2.46
N ALA A 275 -3.82 7.91 -2.76
CA ALA A 275 -4.89 8.49 -3.56
C ALA A 275 -5.52 9.73 -2.90
N ALA A 276 -5.61 9.75 -1.58
CA ALA A 276 -6.10 10.91 -0.83
C ALA A 276 -5.01 12.00 -0.70
N ALA A 277 -3.81 11.63 -0.24
CA ALA A 277 -2.74 12.59 0.04
C ALA A 277 -2.24 13.33 -1.22
N LEU A 278 -2.09 12.62 -2.35
CA LEU A 278 -1.56 13.20 -3.59
C LEU A 278 -2.53 14.15 -4.32
N ARG A 279 -3.79 14.20 -3.90
CA ARG A 279 -4.78 15.17 -4.41
C ARG A 279 -4.71 16.53 -3.72
N GLU A 280 -4.02 16.61 -2.59
CA GLU A 280 -3.90 17.80 -1.77
C GLU A 280 -2.47 18.36 -1.84
N PRO A 281 -2.23 19.41 -2.64
CA PRO A 281 -0.90 20.02 -2.80
C PRO A 281 -0.29 20.52 -1.48
N GLU A 282 -1.13 20.87 -0.50
CA GLU A 282 -0.71 21.28 0.85
C GLU A 282 -0.04 20.12 1.62
N ILE A 283 -0.39 18.86 1.27
CA ILE A 283 0.22 17.68 1.89
C ILE A 283 1.54 17.32 1.21
N THR A 284 1.66 17.52 -0.11
CA THR A 284 2.75 16.94 -0.91
C THR A 284 3.65 17.95 -1.65
N GLY A 285 3.43 19.26 -1.49
CA GLY A 285 4.07 20.29 -2.31
C GLY A 285 5.61 20.37 -2.23
N ASP A 286 6.18 20.39 -1.02
CA ASP A 286 7.64 20.38 -0.78
C ASP A 286 8.09 19.07 -0.09
N GLY A 287 7.43 17.97 -0.36
CA GLY A 287 7.49 16.70 0.36
C GLY A 287 6.24 16.50 1.21
N PHE A 288 6.13 15.36 1.91
CA PHE A 288 4.97 15.09 2.75
C PHE A 288 4.94 15.96 4.00
N SER A 289 3.78 16.54 4.29
CA SER A 289 3.58 17.39 5.46
C SER A 289 3.90 16.66 6.75
N HIS A 290 4.57 17.34 7.68
CA HIS A 290 4.82 16.82 9.02
C HIS A 290 3.74 17.22 10.04
N ASP A 291 2.71 17.96 9.64
CA ASP A 291 1.56 18.22 10.53
C ASP A 291 0.62 16.98 10.52
N PRO A 292 0.40 16.33 11.67
CA PRO A 292 -0.45 15.14 11.70
C PRO A 292 -1.91 15.43 11.31
N ARG A 293 -2.36 16.68 11.39
CA ARG A 293 -3.72 17.09 11.00
C ARG A 293 -3.95 16.94 9.49
N ASP A 294 -2.91 17.09 8.67
CA ASP A 294 -3.00 16.97 7.24
C ASP A 294 -3.21 15.52 6.79
N HIS A 295 -2.95 14.55 7.67
CA HIS A 295 -3.11 13.12 7.40
C HIS A 295 -4.45 12.53 7.89
N GLN A 296 -5.40 13.36 8.34
CA GLN A 296 -6.72 12.91 8.81
C GLN A 296 -7.54 12.23 7.68
N VAL A 297 -7.67 12.90 6.54
CA VAL A 297 -8.37 12.30 5.37
C VAL A 297 -7.60 11.11 4.81
N PRO A 298 -6.26 11.20 4.56
CA PRO A 298 -5.49 10.05 4.10
C PRO A 298 -5.63 8.79 4.98
N ILE A 299 -5.61 8.88 6.31
CA ILE A 299 -5.74 7.70 7.18
C ILE A 299 -7.16 7.11 7.14
N LEU A 300 -8.20 7.93 7.05
CA LEU A 300 -9.58 7.46 6.91
C LEU A 300 -9.79 6.67 5.63
N VAL A 301 -9.38 7.24 4.49
CA VAL A 301 -9.47 6.57 3.19
C VAL A 301 -8.64 5.29 3.17
N ALA A 302 -7.43 5.32 3.72
CA ALA A 302 -6.54 4.17 3.81
C ALA A 302 -7.16 3.02 4.62
N ASN A 303 -7.70 3.31 5.80
CA ASN A 303 -8.37 2.31 6.64
C ASN A 303 -9.61 1.73 5.94
N ALA A 304 -10.41 2.55 5.27
CA ALA A 304 -11.57 2.07 4.52
C ALA A 304 -11.16 1.14 3.37
N CYS A 305 -10.11 1.51 2.61
CA CYS A 305 -9.57 0.64 1.56
C CYS A 305 -9.04 -0.68 2.12
N GLY A 306 -8.33 -0.63 3.26
CA GLY A 306 -7.86 -1.83 3.95
C GLY A 306 -9.00 -2.73 4.39
N ALA A 307 -10.07 -2.18 4.99
CA ALA A 307 -11.26 -2.91 5.40
C ALA A 307 -11.96 -3.56 4.19
N VAL A 308 -12.22 -2.81 3.12
CA VAL A 308 -12.78 -3.33 1.86
C VAL A 308 -11.96 -4.49 1.31
N ALA A 309 -10.64 -4.41 1.36
CA ALA A 309 -9.77 -5.47 0.85
C ALA A 309 -9.89 -6.77 1.65
N THR A 310 -10.10 -6.71 2.96
CA THR A 310 -10.23 -7.92 3.79
C THR A 310 -11.50 -8.72 3.53
N GLU A 311 -12.55 -8.14 2.94
CA GLU A 311 -13.81 -8.80 2.64
C GLU A 311 -13.77 -9.66 1.35
N SER A 312 -12.62 -9.75 0.69
CA SER A 312 -12.45 -10.51 -0.56
C SER A 312 -11.39 -11.59 -0.43
N VAL A 313 -11.57 -12.69 -1.18
CA VAL A 313 -10.62 -13.81 -1.25
C VAL A 313 -9.41 -13.49 -2.14
N THR A 314 -9.42 -12.36 -2.86
CA THR A 314 -8.36 -11.99 -3.80
C THR A 314 -7.67 -10.72 -3.34
N ALA A 315 -6.35 -10.64 -3.52
CA ALA A 315 -5.56 -9.48 -3.16
C ALA A 315 -5.88 -8.21 -4.00
N ARG A 316 -6.65 -8.36 -5.09
CA ARG A 316 -7.15 -7.26 -5.94
C ARG A 316 -8.65 -7.16 -5.80
N VAL A 317 -9.09 -6.09 -5.17
CA VAL A 317 -10.49 -5.77 -4.88
C VAL A 317 -10.83 -4.48 -5.60
N ASP A 318 -12.07 -4.34 -6.03
CA ASP A 318 -12.61 -3.06 -6.52
C ASP A 318 -12.63 -2.04 -5.36
N LEU A 319 -11.73 -1.06 -5.42
CA LEU A 319 -11.59 0.03 -4.46
C LEU A 319 -12.30 1.31 -4.96
N SER A 320 -13.43 1.19 -5.66
CA SER A 320 -14.17 2.36 -6.12
C SER A 320 -14.50 3.32 -4.97
N TRP A 321 -14.50 4.63 -5.25
CA TRP A 321 -14.85 5.66 -4.26
C TRP A 321 -16.25 5.44 -3.66
N GLU A 322 -17.17 4.86 -4.41
CA GLU A 322 -18.52 4.53 -3.91
C GLU A 322 -18.40 3.54 -2.74
N ARG A 323 -17.69 2.44 -2.93
CA ARG A 323 -17.51 1.41 -1.92
C ARG A 323 -16.70 1.91 -0.70
N VAL A 324 -15.66 2.70 -0.95
CA VAL A 324 -14.85 3.31 0.12
C VAL A 324 -15.70 4.25 0.99
N ARG A 325 -16.54 5.11 0.37
CA ARG A 325 -17.46 5.99 1.12
C ARG A 325 -18.51 5.21 1.89
N GLU A 326 -19.06 4.15 1.33
CA GLU A 326 -20.01 3.27 2.05
C GLU A 326 -19.37 2.68 3.31
N THR A 327 -18.13 2.21 3.23
CA THR A 327 -17.38 1.68 4.37
C THR A 327 -17.09 2.76 5.42
N MET A 328 -16.75 3.98 5.00
CA MET A 328 -16.52 5.09 5.93
C MET A 328 -17.79 5.52 6.68
N GLY A 329 -18.99 5.36 6.09
CA GLY A 329 -20.25 5.73 6.71
C GLY A 329 -20.46 7.25 6.87
N GLU A 330 -21.40 7.66 7.76
CA GLU A 330 -21.83 9.06 7.90
C GLU A 330 -20.91 9.92 8.80
N SER A 331 -20.07 9.31 9.63
CA SER A 331 -19.23 10.03 10.60
C SER A 331 -17.82 9.42 10.71
N PRO A 332 -17.06 9.37 9.61
CA PRO A 332 -15.79 8.66 9.57
C PRO A 332 -14.72 9.27 10.51
N ALA A 333 -14.83 10.54 10.81
CA ALA A 333 -13.85 11.26 11.64
C ALA A 333 -14.13 11.20 13.16
N ALA A 334 -15.21 10.52 13.58
CA ALA A 334 -15.63 10.52 14.99
C ALA A 334 -14.58 9.93 15.95
N ASP A 335 -13.80 8.95 15.47
CA ASP A 335 -12.82 8.21 16.25
C ASP A 335 -11.36 8.61 15.95
N LEU A 336 -11.15 9.74 15.23
CA LEU A 336 -9.82 10.27 14.99
C LEU A 336 -9.17 10.81 16.28
N LEU A 337 -7.97 10.36 16.55
CA LEU A 337 -7.11 10.87 17.61
C LEU A 337 -5.90 11.59 16.99
N VAL A 338 -5.76 12.89 17.25
CA VAL A 338 -4.64 13.71 16.76
C VAL A 338 -3.81 14.21 17.94
N GLU A 339 -2.54 13.86 17.93
CA GLU A 339 -1.54 14.32 18.89
C GLU A 339 -0.53 15.22 18.20
N VAL A 340 -0.41 16.48 18.64
CA VAL A 340 0.57 17.42 18.11
C VAL A 340 1.64 17.66 19.18
N ARG A 341 2.90 17.43 18.80
CA ARG A 341 4.05 17.75 19.67
C ARG A 341 4.33 19.25 19.62
N ALA A 342 4.63 19.81 20.79
CA ALA A 342 4.90 21.25 20.98
C ALA A 342 6.27 21.67 20.43
#